data_a8c4b109e81a2ebb4686566cf4189b25
#
_entry.id   a8c4b109e81a2ebb4686566cf4189b25
#
_cell.length_a   1.000
_cell.length_b   1.000
_cell.length_c   1.000
_cell.angle_alpha   90.00
_cell.angle_beta   90.00
_cell.angle_gamma   90.00
#
_symmetry.space_group_name_H-M   'P 1'
#
loop_
_entity.id
_entity.type
_entity.pdbx_description
1 polymer ?
#
loop_
_entity_poly.entity_id
_entity_poly.type
_entity_poly.pdbx_seq_one_letter_code
_entity_poly.pdbx_strand_id
1 'polypeptide(L)'
;MLTSSQAVESLNKICSDLSPKQVEEYFVPLTIRLSKADWFTSKVSGCGLYTAPYKKVSPQIQEQLRQQFNTLVRDDTPMVRRQAATNMAKFVKEMPAAIVVEEMIPMFQHLAGDDQDSVRLLTVEILISIAEVVPKEQQSSHGVLLTSLRSLIEDKSWRVRYMIADRFEKVQPPHVGVSADESKLTRYCRLPRPSTRKSSRGILSRRSSSSSKTTKPKFERP
;
A
#
# COMPACT_ATOMS: atom_id res chain seq x y z
N MET A 1 11.02 -21.01 8.65
CA MET A 1 10.92 -20.62 7.23
C MET A 1 10.80 -19.12 7.14
N LEU A 2 11.63 -18.45 6.34
CA LEU A 2 11.50 -17.01 6.07
C LEU A 2 10.20 -16.75 5.29
N THR A 3 9.43 -15.76 5.72
CA THR A 3 8.28 -15.31 4.93
C THR A 3 8.75 -14.55 3.68
N SER A 4 7.94 -14.51 2.63
CA SER A 4 8.26 -13.76 1.40
C SER A 4 8.62 -12.28 1.70
N SER A 5 7.96 -11.66 2.68
CA SER A 5 8.26 -10.29 3.11
C SER A 5 9.67 -10.16 3.72
N GLN A 6 10.07 -11.09 4.59
CA GLN A 6 11.42 -11.10 5.19
C GLN A 6 12.51 -11.29 4.14
N ALA A 7 12.26 -12.13 3.13
CA ALA A 7 13.18 -12.32 2.02
C ALA A 7 13.37 -11.03 1.20
N VAL A 8 12.27 -10.32 0.89
CA VAL A 8 12.31 -9.03 0.19
C VAL A 8 13.06 -7.97 1.01
N GLU A 9 12.83 -7.89 2.33
CA GLU A 9 13.56 -6.97 3.20
C GLU A 9 15.07 -7.28 3.23
N SER A 10 15.44 -8.56 3.30
CA SER A 10 16.84 -8.99 3.29
C SER A 10 17.49 -8.66 1.94
N LEU A 11 16.82 -8.89 0.82
CA LEU A 11 17.29 -8.52 -0.52
C LEU A 11 17.48 -7.01 -0.65
N ASN A 12 16.57 -6.19 -0.14
CA ASN A 12 16.71 -4.73 -0.16
C ASN A 12 17.92 -4.26 0.68
N LYS A 13 18.20 -4.90 1.81
CA LYS A 13 19.42 -4.63 2.59
C LYS A 13 20.67 -4.98 1.79
N ILE A 14 20.72 -6.17 1.19
CA ILE A 14 21.82 -6.57 0.30
C ILE A 14 22.01 -5.56 -0.83
N CYS A 15 20.92 -5.13 -1.47
CA CYS A 15 20.99 -4.11 -2.52
C CYS A 15 21.63 -2.81 -2.03
N SER A 16 21.42 -2.44 -0.75
CA SER A 16 22.04 -1.24 -0.18
C SER A 16 23.57 -1.34 -0.08
N ASP A 17 24.11 -2.55 0.11
CA ASP A 17 25.52 -2.82 0.24
C ASP A 17 26.23 -3.04 -1.12
N LEU A 18 25.48 -3.34 -2.18
CA LEU A 18 26.02 -3.56 -3.52
C LEU A 18 26.48 -2.25 -4.19
N SER A 19 27.54 -2.34 -4.98
CA SER A 19 27.98 -1.26 -5.87
C SER A 19 26.97 -1.06 -7.01
N PRO A 20 26.92 0.15 -7.64
CA PRO A 20 26.02 0.40 -8.78
C PRO A 20 26.14 -0.64 -9.88
N LYS A 21 27.35 -1.02 -10.25
CA LYS A 21 27.62 -2.06 -11.27
C LYS A 21 27.02 -3.41 -10.89
N GLN A 22 27.19 -3.84 -9.65
CA GLN A 22 26.61 -5.11 -9.15
C GLN A 22 25.08 -5.05 -9.10
N VAL A 23 24.51 -3.89 -8.77
CA VAL A 23 23.06 -3.71 -8.79
C VAL A 23 22.51 -3.88 -10.20
N GLU A 24 23.15 -3.28 -11.21
CA GLU A 24 22.75 -3.41 -12.60
C GLU A 24 22.94 -4.84 -13.13
N GLU A 25 24.04 -5.51 -12.75
CA GLU A 25 24.38 -6.83 -13.25
C GLU A 25 23.57 -7.97 -12.61
N TYR A 26 23.25 -7.87 -11.32
CA TYR A 26 22.62 -8.98 -10.58
C TYR A 26 21.23 -8.65 -10.05
N PHE A 27 21.05 -7.48 -9.45
CA PHE A 27 19.81 -7.16 -8.73
C PHE A 27 18.66 -6.77 -9.68
N VAL A 28 18.95 -5.96 -10.69
CA VAL A 28 17.96 -5.56 -11.69
C VAL A 28 17.41 -6.75 -12.47
N PRO A 29 18.25 -7.67 -13.02
CA PRO A 29 17.76 -8.88 -13.68
C PRO A 29 16.93 -9.78 -12.77
N LEU A 30 17.29 -9.89 -11.49
CA LEU A 30 16.47 -10.62 -10.50
C LEU A 30 15.09 -9.99 -10.35
N THR A 31 15.02 -8.66 -10.16
CA THR A 31 13.77 -7.91 -10.03
C THR A 31 12.87 -8.11 -11.23
N ILE A 32 13.41 -7.97 -12.45
CA ILE A 32 12.69 -8.15 -13.71
C ILE A 32 12.21 -9.59 -13.87
N ARG A 33 13.05 -10.57 -13.57
CA ARG A 33 12.70 -12.00 -13.64
C ARG A 33 11.53 -12.35 -12.72
N LEU A 34 11.54 -11.87 -11.46
CA LEU A 34 10.45 -12.08 -10.53
C LEU A 34 9.15 -11.42 -10.99
N SER A 35 9.25 -10.24 -11.57
CA SER A 35 8.11 -9.47 -12.08
C SER A 35 7.45 -10.09 -13.32
N LYS A 36 8.22 -10.82 -14.11
CA LYS A 36 7.76 -11.52 -15.34
C LYS A 36 7.38 -12.97 -15.10
N ALA A 37 7.55 -13.48 -13.88
CA ALA A 37 7.25 -14.89 -13.59
C ALA A 37 5.74 -15.19 -13.76
N ASP A 38 5.43 -16.42 -14.12
CA ASP A 38 4.04 -16.86 -14.31
C ASP A 38 3.27 -16.90 -12.98
N TRP A 39 3.95 -17.23 -11.89
CA TRP A 39 3.36 -17.30 -10.56
C TRP A 39 3.18 -15.93 -9.92
N PHE A 40 1.95 -15.60 -9.55
CA PHE A 40 1.61 -14.33 -8.90
C PHE A 40 2.41 -14.07 -7.60
N THR A 41 2.78 -15.11 -6.85
CA THR A 41 3.59 -14.99 -5.62
C THR A 41 4.98 -14.43 -5.90
N SER A 42 5.58 -14.80 -7.03
CA SER A 42 6.86 -14.24 -7.48
C SER A 42 6.72 -12.77 -7.85
N LYS A 43 5.66 -12.41 -8.59
CA LYS A 43 5.34 -11.01 -8.94
C LYS A 43 5.11 -10.15 -7.69
N VAL A 44 4.37 -10.67 -6.70
CA VAL A 44 4.14 -10.03 -5.40
C VAL A 44 5.46 -9.73 -4.70
N SER A 45 6.40 -10.68 -4.67
CA SER A 45 7.74 -10.47 -4.11
C SER A 45 8.53 -9.45 -4.95
N GLY A 46 8.47 -9.55 -6.27
CA GLY A 46 9.10 -8.61 -7.21
C GLY A 46 8.68 -7.16 -6.98
N CYS A 47 7.39 -6.89 -6.69
CA CYS A 47 6.89 -5.54 -6.42
C CYS A 47 7.68 -4.81 -5.32
N GLY A 48 8.24 -5.52 -4.36
CA GLY A 48 8.98 -4.94 -3.24
C GLY A 48 10.45 -4.61 -3.53
N LEU A 49 10.96 -4.92 -4.73
CA LEU A 49 12.38 -4.80 -5.06
C LEU A 49 12.72 -3.58 -5.96
N TYR A 50 11.75 -2.77 -6.35
CA TYR A 50 11.97 -1.65 -7.27
C TYR A 50 12.60 -0.42 -6.62
N THR A 51 12.26 -0.18 -5.36
CA THR A 51 12.68 1.02 -4.63
C THR A 51 14.19 1.07 -4.38
N ALA A 52 14.77 -0.05 -3.91
CA ALA A 52 16.17 -0.10 -3.49
C ALA A 52 17.20 0.13 -4.62
N PRO A 53 17.06 -0.46 -5.82
CA PRO A 53 18.02 -0.27 -6.91
C PRO A 53 17.89 1.08 -7.62
N TYR A 54 16.73 1.75 -7.55
CA TYR A 54 16.37 2.82 -8.46
C TYR A 54 17.38 3.97 -8.53
N LYS A 55 17.87 4.45 -7.39
CA LYS A 55 18.87 5.54 -7.36
C LYS A 55 20.29 5.12 -7.70
N LYS A 56 20.56 3.82 -7.76
CA LYS A 56 21.90 3.27 -7.99
C LYS A 56 22.17 2.92 -9.45
N VAL A 57 21.15 2.96 -10.29
CA VAL A 57 21.20 2.50 -11.68
C VAL A 57 21.15 3.66 -12.68
N SER A 58 21.61 3.42 -13.90
CA SER A 58 21.60 4.39 -15.00
C SER A 58 20.18 4.82 -15.38
N PRO A 59 19.99 6.03 -15.97
CA PRO A 59 18.68 6.53 -16.38
C PRO A 59 17.92 5.58 -17.32
N GLN A 60 18.62 4.87 -18.19
CA GLN A 60 18.01 3.88 -19.07
C GLN A 60 17.42 2.70 -18.31
N ILE A 61 18.13 2.21 -17.30
CA ILE A 61 17.64 1.12 -16.43
C ILE A 61 16.51 1.62 -15.52
N GLN A 62 16.57 2.88 -15.05
CA GLN A 62 15.46 3.49 -14.31
C GLN A 62 14.18 3.50 -15.14
N GLU A 63 14.24 3.87 -16.40
CA GLU A 63 13.11 3.83 -17.33
C GLU A 63 12.60 2.41 -17.51
N GLN A 64 13.47 1.43 -17.73
CA GLN A 64 13.10 0.03 -17.83
C GLN A 64 12.39 -0.48 -16.56
N LEU A 65 12.86 -0.08 -15.39
CA LEU A 65 12.23 -0.43 -14.12
C LEU A 65 10.82 0.17 -14.01
N ARG A 66 10.63 1.43 -14.40
CA ARG A 66 9.31 2.08 -14.37
C ARG A 66 8.33 1.41 -15.34
N GLN A 67 8.78 1.08 -16.56
CA GLN A 67 7.97 0.35 -17.54
C GLN A 67 7.54 -1.03 -17.01
N GLN A 68 8.47 -1.78 -16.39
CA GLN A 68 8.14 -3.07 -15.79
C GLN A 68 7.21 -2.94 -14.58
N PHE A 69 7.40 -1.91 -13.77
CA PHE A 69 6.48 -1.63 -12.65
C PHE A 69 5.06 -1.32 -13.14
N ASN A 70 4.92 -0.59 -14.25
CA ASN A 70 3.63 -0.33 -14.87
C ASN A 70 2.90 -1.62 -15.29
N THR A 71 3.62 -2.67 -15.71
CA THR A 71 2.98 -3.96 -16.02
C THR A 71 2.41 -4.63 -14.76
N LEU A 72 3.08 -4.50 -13.60
CA LEU A 72 2.58 -5.01 -12.33
C LEU A 72 1.37 -4.24 -11.79
N VAL A 73 1.34 -2.93 -12.02
CA VAL A 73 0.20 -2.06 -11.70
C VAL A 73 -1.06 -2.48 -12.49
N ARG A 74 -0.87 -3.03 -13.69
CA ARG A 74 -1.95 -3.46 -14.61
C ARG A 74 -2.12 -4.98 -14.68
N ASP A 75 -1.51 -5.72 -13.76
CA ASP A 75 -1.59 -7.19 -13.74
C ASP A 75 -3.04 -7.67 -13.53
N ASP A 76 -3.41 -8.76 -14.19
CA ASP A 76 -4.75 -9.36 -14.08
C ASP A 76 -5.08 -9.80 -12.65
N THR A 77 -4.06 -10.18 -11.87
CA THR A 77 -4.21 -10.67 -10.51
C THR A 77 -4.34 -9.52 -9.51
N PRO A 78 -5.47 -9.37 -8.80
CA PRO A 78 -5.67 -8.30 -7.83
C PRO A 78 -4.64 -8.26 -6.70
N MET A 79 -4.09 -9.40 -6.30
CA MET A 79 -3.03 -9.48 -5.28
C MET A 79 -1.73 -8.81 -5.74
N VAL A 80 -1.40 -8.92 -7.03
CA VAL A 80 -0.23 -8.25 -7.62
C VAL A 80 -0.47 -6.75 -7.67
N ARG A 81 -1.63 -6.29 -8.18
CA ARG A 81 -1.98 -4.85 -8.21
C ARG A 81 -1.99 -4.24 -6.81
N ARG A 82 -2.53 -4.96 -5.82
CA ARG A 82 -2.51 -4.54 -4.42
C ARG A 82 -1.08 -4.36 -3.90
N GLN A 83 -0.18 -5.31 -4.19
CA GLN A 83 1.21 -5.23 -3.76
C GLN A 83 1.97 -4.13 -4.50
N ALA A 84 1.70 -3.94 -5.78
CA ALA A 84 2.22 -2.81 -6.56
C ALA A 84 1.77 -1.48 -5.93
N ALA A 85 0.48 -1.32 -5.61
CA ALA A 85 -0.03 -0.13 -4.92
C ALA A 85 0.67 0.13 -3.58
N THR A 86 0.89 -0.91 -2.76
CA THR A 86 1.61 -0.78 -1.48
C THR A 86 3.04 -0.25 -1.65
N ASN A 87 3.74 -0.71 -2.69
CA ASN A 87 5.14 -0.33 -2.92
C ASN A 87 5.27 0.98 -3.73
N MET A 88 4.25 1.33 -4.51
CA MET A 88 4.25 2.56 -5.32
C MET A 88 4.43 3.82 -4.48
N ALA A 89 3.82 3.90 -3.30
CA ALA A 89 3.97 5.03 -2.39
C ALA A 89 5.44 5.28 -1.98
N LYS A 90 6.23 4.20 -1.81
CA LYS A 90 7.67 4.29 -1.53
C LYS A 90 8.46 4.61 -2.80
N PHE A 91 8.08 4.00 -3.91
CA PHE A 91 8.77 4.13 -5.18
C PHE A 91 8.69 5.56 -5.74
N VAL A 92 7.55 6.21 -5.63
CA VAL A 92 7.35 7.62 -6.01
C VAL A 92 8.35 8.55 -5.32
N LYS A 93 8.67 8.31 -4.05
CA LYS A 93 9.60 9.15 -3.27
C LYS A 93 11.06 9.10 -3.76
N GLU A 94 11.40 8.11 -4.59
CA GLU A 94 12.72 7.95 -5.16
C GLU A 94 12.89 8.68 -6.51
N MET A 95 11.83 9.31 -7.03
CA MET A 95 11.76 9.89 -8.36
C MET A 95 11.71 11.41 -8.36
N PRO A 96 12.24 12.08 -9.40
CA PRO A 96 12.03 13.50 -9.59
C PRO A 96 10.57 13.81 -9.94
N ALA A 97 10.09 14.99 -9.52
CA ALA A 97 8.70 15.42 -9.71
C ALA A 97 8.20 15.31 -11.16
N ALA A 98 9.03 15.64 -12.13
CA ALA A 98 8.68 15.56 -13.56
C ALA A 98 8.23 14.13 -13.95
N ILE A 99 9.01 13.13 -13.57
CA ILE A 99 8.69 11.72 -13.84
C ILE A 99 7.45 11.27 -13.07
N VAL A 100 7.27 11.75 -11.84
CA VAL A 100 6.08 11.44 -11.05
C VAL A 100 4.83 11.97 -11.76
N VAL A 101 4.87 13.17 -12.29
CA VAL A 101 3.74 13.77 -13.02
C VAL A 101 3.46 13.01 -14.32
N GLU A 102 4.49 12.69 -15.08
CA GLU A 102 4.34 12.09 -16.41
C GLU A 102 3.95 10.61 -16.36
N GLU A 103 4.58 9.82 -15.48
CA GLU A 103 4.45 8.37 -15.48
C GLU A 103 3.67 7.82 -14.27
N MET A 104 3.90 8.35 -13.05
CA MET A 104 3.30 7.78 -11.85
C MET A 104 1.85 8.21 -11.63
N ILE A 105 1.48 9.45 -12.00
CA ILE A 105 0.08 9.90 -11.90
C ILE A 105 -0.86 9.03 -12.75
N PRO A 106 -0.56 8.68 -14.02
CA PRO A 106 -1.39 7.75 -14.79
C PRO A 106 -1.51 6.35 -14.17
N MET A 107 -0.44 5.83 -13.57
CA MET A 107 -0.48 4.55 -12.85
C MET A 107 -1.36 4.64 -11.59
N PHE A 108 -1.24 5.73 -10.83
CA PHE A 108 -2.07 6.01 -9.68
C PHE A 108 -3.56 6.09 -10.06
N GLN A 109 -3.90 6.81 -11.13
CA GLN A 109 -5.28 6.92 -11.61
C GLN A 109 -5.87 5.56 -11.98
N HIS A 110 -5.07 4.69 -12.61
CA HIS A 110 -5.48 3.32 -12.91
C HIS A 110 -5.83 2.53 -11.64
N LEU A 111 -4.97 2.58 -10.61
CA LEU A 111 -5.22 1.91 -9.33
C LEU A 111 -6.40 2.54 -8.55
N ALA A 112 -6.61 3.85 -8.66
CA ALA A 112 -7.73 4.55 -8.03
C ALA A 112 -9.09 4.16 -8.66
N GLY A 113 -9.09 3.72 -9.92
CA GLY A 113 -10.24 3.18 -10.62
C GLY A 113 -10.42 1.66 -10.51
N ASP A 114 -9.58 0.95 -9.72
CA ASP A 114 -9.61 -0.50 -9.61
C ASP A 114 -10.96 -1.03 -9.10
N ASP A 115 -11.38 -2.19 -9.59
CA ASP A 115 -12.61 -2.85 -9.14
C ASP A 115 -12.56 -3.26 -7.67
N GLN A 116 -11.37 -3.63 -7.19
CA GLN A 116 -11.15 -4.07 -5.83
C GLN A 116 -10.93 -2.89 -4.86
N ASP A 117 -11.77 -2.77 -3.85
CA ASP A 117 -11.62 -1.73 -2.83
C ASP A 117 -10.31 -1.87 -2.03
N SER A 118 -9.80 -3.10 -1.89
CA SER A 118 -8.52 -3.40 -1.24
C SER A 118 -7.30 -2.83 -2.00
N VAL A 119 -7.44 -2.54 -3.30
CA VAL A 119 -6.45 -1.83 -4.11
C VAL A 119 -6.67 -0.32 -3.98
N ARG A 120 -7.92 0.15 -4.20
CA ARG A 120 -8.26 1.58 -4.13
C ARG A 120 -7.91 2.22 -2.79
N LEU A 121 -8.11 1.52 -1.66
CA LEU A 121 -7.77 2.07 -0.34
C LEU A 121 -6.27 2.40 -0.19
N LEU A 122 -5.38 1.70 -0.90
CA LEU A 122 -3.93 1.94 -0.85
C LEU A 122 -3.51 3.17 -1.66
N THR A 123 -4.36 3.61 -2.59
CA THR A 123 -4.07 4.81 -3.38
C THR A 123 -4.07 6.09 -2.55
N VAL A 124 -4.65 6.05 -1.35
CA VAL A 124 -4.57 7.17 -0.38
C VAL A 124 -3.12 7.46 0.01
N GLU A 125 -2.33 6.43 0.33
CA GLU A 125 -0.92 6.59 0.66
C GLU A 125 -0.08 7.01 -0.57
N ILE A 126 -0.46 6.54 -1.76
CA ILE A 126 0.19 6.98 -3.00
C ILE A 126 -0.09 8.47 -3.24
N LEU A 127 -1.34 8.91 -3.07
CA LEU A 127 -1.72 10.32 -3.20
C LEU A 127 -0.91 11.23 -2.27
N ILE A 128 -0.73 10.82 -1.00
CA ILE A 128 0.09 11.54 -0.03
C ILE A 128 1.54 11.63 -0.53
N SER A 129 2.12 10.50 -0.98
CA SER A 129 3.50 10.46 -1.47
C SER A 129 3.71 11.32 -2.72
N ILE A 130 2.74 11.36 -3.64
CA ILE A 130 2.77 12.24 -4.82
C ILE A 130 2.71 13.70 -4.37
N ALA A 131 1.81 14.03 -3.43
CA ALA A 131 1.68 15.41 -2.93
C ALA A 131 2.94 15.90 -2.18
N GLU A 132 3.70 14.99 -1.55
CA GLU A 132 4.98 15.31 -0.91
C GLU A 132 6.11 15.59 -1.93
N VAL A 133 6.09 14.91 -3.09
CA VAL A 133 7.17 15.00 -4.11
C VAL A 133 6.91 16.09 -5.14
N VAL A 134 5.66 16.30 -5.55
CA VAL A 134 5.30 17.26 -6.61
C VAL A 134 5.17 18.65 -6.01
N PRO A 135 5.88 19.68 -6.54
CA PRO A 135 5.77 21.06 -6.09
C PRO A 135 4.35 21.62 -6.26
N LYS A 136 3.96 22.53 -5.38
CA LYS A 136 2.62 23.12 -5.29
C LYS A 136 2.14 23.76 -6.60
N GLU A 137 3.04 24.45 -7.28
CA GLU A 137 2.77 25.13 -8.53
C GLU A 137 2.31 24.12 -9.62
N GLN A 138 2.94 22.94 -9.63
CA GLN A 138 2.60 21.88 -10.56
C GLN A 138 1.34 21.10 -10.14
N GLN A 139 1.07 20.98 -8.84
CA GLN A 139 -0.16 20.34 -8.34
C GLN A 139 -1.42 21.11 -8.79
N SER A 140 -1.36 22.43 -8.76
CA SER A 140 -2.47 23.31 -9.19
C SER A 140 -2.72 23.25 -10.71
N SER A 141 -1.66 23.13 -11.49
CA SER A 141 -1.75 23.10 -12.95
C SER A 141 -2.44 21.85 -13.51
N HIS A 142 -2.32 20.73 -12.82
CA HIS A 142 -2.87 19.46 -13.32
C HIS A 142 -4.26 19.12 -12.78
N GLY A 143 -4.73 19.74 -11.69
CA GLY A 143 -6.06 19.47 -11.10
C GLY A 143 -6.35 18.00 -10.76
N VAL A 144 -5.47 17.08 -11.19
CA VAL A 144 -5.67 15.64 -11.13
C VAL A 144 -5.68 15.15 -9.68
N LEU A 145 -4.82 15.70 -8.82
CA LEU A 145 -4.76 15.29 -7.41
C LEU A 145 -6.05 15.67 -6.67
N LEU A 146 -6.58 16.86 -6.94
CA LEU A 146 -7.86 17.30 -6.36
C LEU A 146 -9.03 16.46 -6.85
N THR A 147 -9.08 16.18 -8.16
CA THR A 147 -10.13 15.33 -8.75
C THR A 147 -10.07 13.92 -8.16
N SER A 148 -8.87 13.36 -8.02
CA SER A 148 -8.66 12.05 -7.43
C SER A 148 -9.04 12.02 -5.95
N LEU A 149 -8.69 13.05 -5.20
CA LEU A 149 -9.08 13.20 -3.79
C LEU A 149 -10.60 13.22 -3.64
N ARG A 150 -11.32 14.01 -4.46
CA ARG A 150 -12.78 14.03 -4.47
C ARG A 150 -13.38 12.66 -4.77
N SER A 151 -12.87 11.98 -5.80
CA SER A 151 -13.30 10.63 -6.15
C SER A 151 -13.12 9.62 -4.99
N LEU A 152 -11.99 9.68 -4.28
CA LEU A 152 -11.74 8.80 -3.13
C LEU A 152 -12.63 9.15 -1.92
N ILE A 153 -12.98 10.41 -1.71
CA ILE A 153 -13.92 10.85 -0.65
C ILE A 153 -15.33 10.32 -0.94
N GLU A 154 -15.72 10.23 -2.19
CA GLU A 154 -17.02 9.76 -2.64
C GLU A 154 -17.02 8.28 -3.06
N ASP A 155 -15.94 7.54 -2.77
CA ASP A 155 -15.80 6.13 -3.14
C ASP A 155 -16.98 5.29 -2.64
N LYS A 156 -17.41 4.34 -3.47
CA LYS A 156 -18.49 3.39 -3.13
C LYS A 156 -18.18 2.56 -1.87
N SER A 157 -16.89 2.25 -1.61
CA SER A 157 -16.46 1.50 -0.43
C SER A 157 -16.27 2.41 0.78
N TRP A 158 -16.95 2.08 1.88
CA TRP A 158 -16.77 2.78 3.15
C TRP A 158 -15.33 2.70 3.68
N ARG A 159 -14.60 1.63 3.33
CA ARG A 159 -13.19 1.42 3.74
C ARG A 159 -12.27 2.46 3.12
N VAL A 160 -12.48 2.78 1.84
CA VAL A 160 -11.72 3.82 1.14
C VAL A 160 -12.03 5.19 1.75
N ARG A 161 -13.34 5.51 1.94
CA ARG A 161 -13.74 6.77 2.58
C ARG A 161 -13.19 6.91 4.00
N TYR A 162 -13.17 5.82 4.78
CA TYR A 162 -12.58 5.81 6.12
C TYR A 162 -11.06 6.05 6.08
N MET A 163 -10.34 5.45 5.15
CA MET A 163 -8.90 5.62 5.01
C MET A 163 -8.54 7.09 4.70
N ILE A 164 -9.28 7.74 3.81
CA ILE A 164 -9.12 9.18 3.55
C ILE A 164 -9.36 10.00 4.83
N ALA A 165 -10.43 9.72 5.57
CA ALA A 165 -10.75 10.45 6.79
C ALA A 165 -9.67 10.26 7.88
N ASP A 166 -9.13 9.04 8.02
CA ASP A 166 -8.05 8.72 8.97
C ASP A 166 -6.72 9.40 8.61
N ARG A 167 -6.47 9.60 7.31
CA ARG A 167 -5.23 10.21 6.80
C ARG A 167 -5.40 11.66 6.37
N PHE A 168 -6.56 12.26 6.63
CA PHE A 168 -6.93 13.57 6.11
C PHE A 168 -5.93 14.67 6.46
N GLU A 169 -5.41 14.69 7.69
CA GLU A 169 -4.39 15.66 8.11
C GLU A 169 -3.11 15.61 7.25
N LYS A 170 -2.78 14.41 6.71
CA LYS A 170 -1.62 14.22 5.82
C LYS A 170 -1.93 14.55 4.37
N VAL A 171 -3.20 14.37 3.97
CA VAL A 171 -3.68 14.68 2.61
C VAL A 171 -3.99 16.15 2.45
N GLN A 172 -4.22 16.88 3.57
CA GLN A 172 -4.36 18.32 3.59
C GLN A 172 -2.96 18.97 3.55
N PRO A 173 -2.36 19.17 2.38
CA PRO A 173 -1.20 20.04 2.31
C PRO A 173 -1.71 21.44 2.66
N PRO A 174 -0.95 22.26 3.37
CA PRO A 174 -1.30 23.68 3.60
C PRO A 174 -1.44 24.47 2.28
N HIS A 175 -1.55 23.81 1.15
CA HIS A 175 -1.28 24.33 -0.17
C HIS A 175 -2.21 23.85 -1.29
N VAL A 176 -3.01 22.82 -1.08
CA VAL A 176 -4.14 22.55 -1.97
C VAL A 176 -5.23 23.47 -1.48
N GLY A 177 -5.44 24.59 -2.19
CA GLY A 177 -6.52 25.52 -1.91
C GLY A 177 -7.89 24.80 -2.01
N VAL A 178 -8.22 24.04 -0.97
CA VAL A 178 -9.53 23.46 -0.76
C VAL A 178 -10.40 24.61 -0.23
N SER A 179 -10.89 25.42 -1.17
CA SER A 179 -11.92 26.41 -0.84
C SER A 179 -13.15 25.67 -0.34
N ALA A 180 -13.50 25.94 0.91
CA ALA A 180 -14.86 26.04 1.48
C ALA A 180 -15.87 24.90 1.35
N ASP A 181 -15.57 23.72 0.83
CA ASP A 181 -16.48 22.57 0.99
C ASP A 181 -16.01 21.63 2.11
N GLU A 182 -15.29 22.22 3.08
CA GLU A 182 -14.87 21.58 4.36
C GLU A 182 -16.07 21.00 5.12
N SER A 183 -17.29 21.49 4.89
CA SER A 183 -18.50 20.99 5.53
C SER A 183 -18.80 19.53 5.16
N LYS A 184 -18.55 19.13 3.91
CA LYS A 184 -18.73 17.74 3.48
C LYS A 184 -17.61 16.86 4.03
N LEU A 185 -16.35 17.30 3.93
CA LEU A 185 -15.19 16.57 4.44
C LEU A 185 -15.28 16.36 5.96
N THR A 186 -15.64 17.43 6.69
CA THR A 186 -15.86 17.36 8.15
C THR A 186 -17.01 16.44 8.52
N ARG A 187 -18.05 16.37 7.68
CA ARG A 187 -19.19 15.45 7.89
C ARG A 187 -18.78 13.99 7.71
N TYR A 188 -17.90 13.67 6.74
CA TYR A 188 -17.36 12.32 6.54
C TYR A 188 -16.33 11.94 7.63
N CYS A 189 -15.53 12.88 8.13
CA CYS A 189 -14.62 12.66 9.25
C CYS A 189 -15.34 12.44 10.59
N ARG A 190 -16.59 12.88 10.72
CA ARG A 190 -17.44 12.67 11.92
C ARG A 190 -18.20 11.35 11.93
N LEU A 191 -18.00 10.45 10.99
CA LEU A 191 -18.55 9.10 11.09
C LEU A 191 -18.00 8.45 12.36
N PRO A 192 -18.88 7.88 13.23
CA PRO A 192 -18.44 7.26 14.47
C PRO A 192 -17.43 6.16 14.13
N ARG A 193 -16.26 6.25 14.73
CA ARG A 193 -15.28 5.15 14.66
C ARG A 193 -16.01 3.90 15.07
N PRO A 194 -15.97 2.80 14.28
CA PRO A 194 -16.49 1.54 14.75
C PRO A 194 -15.80 1.26 16.08
N SER A 195 -16.58 1.20 17.16
CA SER A 195 -16.05 0.97 18.50
C SER A 195 -15.25 -0.31 18.46
N THR A 196 -13.94 -0.22 18.65
CA THR A 196 -13.12 -1.37 18.94
C THR A 196 -13.64 -1.90 20.27
N ARG A 197 -14.49 -2.92 20.19
CA ARG A 197 -14.99 -3.66 21.35
C ARG A 197 -13.78 -4.21 22.07
N LYS A 198 -13.28 -3.47 23.06
CA LYS A 198 -12.33 -4.00 24.02
C LYS A 198 -13.00 -5.22 24.63
N SER A 199 -12.56 -6.39 24.26
CA SER A 199 -12.87 -7.63 24.94
C SER A 199 -12.25 -7.54 26.34
N SER A 200 -12.96 -6.93 27.26
CA SER A 200 -12.70 -7.07 28.68
C SER A 200 -13.11 -8.49 29.07
N ARG A 201 -12.17 -9.42 28.94
CA ARG A 201 -12.24 -10.68 29.67
C ARG A 201 -12.10 -10.33 31.15
N GLY A 202 -13.24 -10.10 31.81
CA GLY A 202 -13.34 -10.06 33.25
C GLY A 202 -12.89 -11.40 33.82
N ILE A 203 -11.81 -11.36 34.55
CA ILE A 203 -11.37 -12.43 35.41
C ILE A 203 -12.40 -12.53 36.54
N LEU A 204 -13.33 -13.48 36.43
CA LEU A 204 -14.18 -13.90 37.54
C LEU A 204 -13.38 -14.92 38.36
N SER A 205 -12.75 -14.42 39.42
CA SER A 205 -12.35 -15.25 40.57
C SER A 205 -13.61 -15.85 41.19
N ARG A 206 -13.79 -17.15 41.10
CA ARG A 206 -14.68 -17.90 41.96
C ARG A 206 -13.87 -18.68 42.98
N ARG A 207 -14.04 -18.24 44.22
CA ARG A 207 -13.68 -18.95 45.45
C ARG A 207 -14.43 -20.28 45.54
N SER A 208 -13.68 -21.21 46.07
CA SER A 208 -14.00 -22.50 46.65
C SER A 208 -15.37 -22.66 47.31
N SER A 209 -16.02 -23.80 47.10
CA SER A 209 -16.39 -24.72 48.23
C SER A 209 -17.05 -25.98 47.72
N SER A 210 -16.48 -27.08 48.15
CA SER A 210 -17.07 -28.34 48.66
C SER A 210 -17.93 -29.24 47.77
N SER A 211 -17.38 -30.43 47.64
CA SER A 211 -17.98 -31.72 47.99
C SER A 211 -18.95 -32.43 47.04
N SER A 212 -18.54 -33.61 46.75
CA SER A 212 -19.18 -34.95 46.74
C SER A 212 -19.31 -35.64 45.38
N LYS A 213 -18.56 -36.70 45.29
CA LYS A 213 -18.91 -38.07 44.89
C LYS A 213 -19.92 -38.28 43.75
N THR A 214 -19.54 -38.93 42.67
CA THR A 214 -19.79 -40.36 42.35
C THR A 214 -19.78 -40.60 40.84
N THR A 215 -19.16 -41.72 40.52
CA THR A 215 -19.43 -42.73 39.48
C THR A 215 -19.18 -42.40 38.02
N LYS A 216 -18.16 -43.10 37.48
CA LYS A 216 -17.99 -43.41 36.06
C LYS A 216 -19.06 -44.38 35.56
N PRO A 217 -19.34 -44.41 34.29
CA PRO A 217 -19.31 -45.69 33.58
C PRO A 217 -18.35 -45.67 32.39
N LYS A 218 -17.67 -46.78 32.31
CA LYS A 218 -16.96 -47.37 31.18
C LYS A 218 -17.85 -47.47 29.96
N PHE A 219 -17.32 -47.17 28.77
CA PHE A 219 -17.83 -47.74 27.54
C PHE A 219 -16.69 -48.18 26.66
N GLU A 220 -16.71 -49.51 26.41
CA GLU A 220 -15.82 -50.23 25.51
C GLU A 220 -16.24 -50.06 24.08
N ARG A 221 -15.23 -50.19 23.20
CA ARG A 221 -15.40 -50.33 21.75
C ARG A 221 -15.83 -51.74 21.35
N PRO A 222 -16.32 -51.86 20.12
CA PRO A 222 -15.55 -52.60 19.15
C PRO A 222 -15.03 -51.75 17.98
#